data_58b4eaa52ff54c788d71126763d7417e
#
_entry.id   58b4eaa52ff54c788d71126763d7417e
#
_cell.length_a   1.000
_cell.length_b   1.000
_cell.length_c   1.000
_cell.angle_alpha   90.00
_cell.angle_beta   90.00
_cell.angle_gamma   90.00
#
_symmetry.space_group_name_H-M   'P 1'
#
loop_
_entity.id
_entity.type
_entity.pdbx_description
1 polymer ?
#
loop_
_entity_poly.entity_id
_entity_poly.type
_entity_poly.pdbx_seq_one_letter_code
_entity_poly.pdbx_strand_id
1 'polypeptide(L)'
;IVYYYITASNNLNQSAKYPDMQEYLTFTYGDLDLIIFDDFENDNNWYVESTATDGIWEVGVPNGSSEQGGVINELDAYTVQTYEDHTPDGERCFLTGNEDISPSSPGQDDVDGGSTILYTDIYDISEYNEVLLTYWRWYTNNLGNSPGTDIWNVQVSNGNNDWVDLENTNVSQNTWIEKQFLLSDFIDFTDQIQF
;
A
#
# COMPACT_ATOMS: atom_id res chain seq x y z
N ILE A 1 2.31 -20.22 -1.31
CA ILE A 1 2.60 -19.24 -2.39
C ILE A 1 3.47 -19.92 -3.43
N VAL A 2 3.19 -19.69 -4.70
CA VAL A 2 4.00 -20.20 -5.81
C VAL A 2 4.73 -19.03 -6.46
N TYR A 3 6.04 -19.14 -6.56
CA TYR A 3 6.90 -18.14 -7.20
C TYR A 3 7.22 -18.61 -8.63
N TYR A 4 7.06 -17.75 -9.62
CA TYR A 4 7.36 -18.09 -11.01
C TYR A 4 7.89 -16.89 -11.79
N TYR A 5 8.50 -17.15 -12.92
CA TYR A 5 8.90 -16.14 -13.88
C TYR A 5 8.62 -16.64 -15.30
N ILE A 6 8.52 -15.72 -16.24
CA ILE A 6 8.31 -16.00 -17.64
C ILE A 6 9.60 -15.69 -18.39
N THR A 7 10.07 -16.63 -19.22
CA THR A 7 11.19 -16.39 -20.13
C THR A 7 10.73 -16.53 -21.57
N ALA A 8 11.22 -15.65 -22.42
CA ALA A 8 11.06 -15.75 -23.87
C ALA A 8 12.43 -15.66 -24.55
N SER A 9 12.65 -16.46 -25.60
CA SER A 9 13.85 -16.38 -26.42
C SER A 9 13.50 -16.40 -27.90
N ASN A 10 14.33 -15.75 -28.71
CA ASN A 10 14.19 -15.75 -30.15
C ASN A 10 15.24 -16.65 -30.82
N ASN A 11 15.16 -16.76 -32.12
CA ASN A 11 16.07 -17.59 -32.94
C ASN A 11 17.50 -17.01 -33.09
N LEU A 12 17.78 -15.85 -32.49
CA LEU A 12 19.11 -15.23 -32.43
C LEU A 12 19.76 -15.45 -31.04
N ASN A 13 19.23 -16.37 -30.22
CA ASN A 13 19.65 -16.64 -28.84
C ASN A 13 19.57 -15.42 -27.89
N GLN A 14 18.77 -14.45 -28.23
CA GLN A 14 18.42 -13.38 -27.28
C GLN A 14 17.29 -13.87 -26.41
N SER A 15 17.36 -13.59 -25.12
CA SER A 15 16.33 -13.95 -24.15
C SER A 15 15.94 -12.77 -23.30
N ALA A 16 14.68 -12.74 -22.89
CA ALA A 16 14.14 -11.84 -21.88
C ALA A 16 13.50 -12.66 -20.76
N LYS A 17 13.57 -12.16 -19.55
CA LYS A 17 12.92 -12.70 -18.36
C LYS A 17 11.96 -11.65 -17.82
N TYR A 18 10.78 -12.05 -17.35
CA TYR A 18 9.83 -11.18 -16.68
C TYR A 18 9.32 -11.84 -15.39
N PRO A 19 9.33 -11.16 -14.26
CA PRO A 19 10.01 -9.87 -14.06
C PRO A 19 11.52 -9.98 -14.23
N ASP A 20 12.18 -8.89 -14.53
CA ASP A 20 13.63 -8.85 -14.71
C ASP A 20 14.39 -8.73 -13.39
N MET A 21 15.13 -8.49 -12.78
CA MET A 21 15.71 -8.16 -11.47
C MET A 21 15.35 -9.08 -10.29
N GLN A 22 15.58 -10.36 -10.33
CA GLN A 22 15.43 -11.28 -9.19
C GLN A 22 14.03 -11.32 -8.52
N GLU A 23 13.06 -10.64 -9.08
CA GLU A 23 11.68 -10.72 -8.66
C GLU A 23 11.00 -11.94 -9.25
N TYR A 24 9.94 -12.39 -8.60
CA TYR A 24 9.08 -13.47 -9.08
C TYR A 24 7.64 -12.98 -9.09
N LEU A 25 6.89 -13.42 -10.08
CA LEU A 25 5.44 -13.38 -10.01
C LEU A 25 4.97 -14.42 -8.99
N THR A 26 3.95 -14.10 -8.24
CA THR A 26 3.41 -14.99 -7.22
C THR A 26 1.94 -15.27 -7.48
N PHE A 27 1.48 -16.43 -7.09
CA PHE A 27 0.06 -16.70 -6.90
C PHE A 27 -0.11 -17.64 -5.70
N THR A 28 -1.23 -17.50 -5.03
CA THR A 28 -1.61 -18.36 -3.91
C THR A 28 -2.47 -19.49 -4.45
N TYR A 29 -2.18 -20.71 -4.02
CA TYR A 29 -2.93 -21.89 -4.35
C TYR A 29 -3.37 -22.60 -3.07
N GLY A 30 -4.66 -22.85 -2.92
CA GLY A 30 -5.27 -23.51 -1.77
C GLY A 30 -6.63 -22.90 -1.45
N ASP A 31 -7.34 -23.53 -0.54
CA ASP A 31 -8.53 -22.95 0.07
C ASP A 31 -8.06 -22.00 1.18
N LEU A 32 -8.49 -20.75 1.12
CA LEU A 32 -8.19 -19.72 2.12
C LEU A 32 -9.47 -19.37 2.86
N ASP A 33 -9.41 -19.42 4.18
CA ASP A 33 -10.46 -18.87 5.02
C ASP A 33 -10.18 -17.38 5.28
N LEU A 34 -11.15 -16.52 4.99
CA LEU A 34 -11.07 -15.11 5.31
C LEU A 34 -11.31 -14.93 6.82
N ILE A 35 -10.29 -14.45 7.53
CA ILE A 35 -10.36 -14.27 8.99
C ILE A 35 -10.56 -12.80 9.39
N ILE A 36 -10.01 -11.87 8.63
CA ILE A 36 -10.11 -10.43 8.86
C ILE A 36 -10.25 -9.76 7.49
N PHE A 37 -11.19 -8.84 7.38
CA PHE A 37 -11.36 -8.01 6.18
C PHE A 37 -11.78 -6.61 6.61
N ASP A 38 -11.13 -5.62 6.07
CA ASP A 38 -11.51 -4.22 6.24
C ASP A 38 -11.56 -3.55 4.87
N ASP A 39 -12.72 -3.03 4.52
CA ASP A 39 -12.98 -2.25 3.31
C ASP A 39 -13.02 -0.75 3.59
N PHE A 40 -12.85 -0.34 4.86
CA PHE A 40 -12.86 1.03 5.34
C PHE A 40 -14.19 1.79 5.16
N GLU A 41 -15.26 1.08 4.78
CA GLU A 41 -16.59 1.69 4.65
C GLU A 41 -17.25 1.99 5.99
N ASN A 42 -16.81 1.31 7.04
CA ASN A 42 -17.30 1.47 8.39
C ASN A 42 -16.18 1.96 9.31
N ASP A 43 -16.57 2.50 10.46
CA ASP A 43 -15.61 2.88 11.49
C ASP A 43 -14.89 1.62 12.00
N ASN A 44 -13.57 1.69 12.01
CA ASN A 44 -12.68 0.68 12.58
C ASN A 44 -11.87 1.28 13.73
N ASN A 45 -11.09 0.44 14.42
CA ASN A 45 -10.25 0.90 15.54
C ASN A 45 -8.83 1.29 15.08
N TRP A 46 -8.62 1.49 13.80
CA TRP A 46 -7.33 1.94 13.30
C TRP A 46 -7.09 3.37 13.75
N TYR A 47 -5.86 3.68 14.09
CA TYR A 47 -5.50 5.00 14.59
C TYR A 47 -4.23 5.53 13.93
N VAL A 48 -4.06 6.83 13.98
CA VAL A 48 -2.96 7.55 13.34
C VAL A 48 -2.09 8.23 14.38
N GLU A 49 -0.78 8.07 14.25
CA GLU A 49 0.23 8.91 14.89
C GLU A 49 0.97 9.70 13.83
N SER A 50 1.15 10.99 14.02
CA SER A 50 1.79 11.83 13.03
C SER A 50 2.66 12.90 13.65
N THR A 51 3.80 13.16 13.01
CA THR A 51 4.62 14.36 13.19
C THR A 51 4.63 15.22 11.94
N ALA A 52 4.01 14.75 10.87
CA ALA A 52 3.86 15.50 9.62
C ALA A 52 3.04 16.77 9.83
N THR A 53 3.34 17.77 9.05
CA THR A 53 2.60 19.05 9.04
C THR A 53 1.54 19.07 7.96
N ASP A 54 1.63 18.15 7.00
CA ASP A 54 0.71 17.96 5.87
C ASP A 54 0.67 16.48 5.48
N GLY A 55 -0.32 16.04 4.69
CA GLY A 55 -0.44 14.67 4.22
C GLY A 55 -0.63 13.65 5.35
N ILE A 56 -1.40 13.97 6.39
CA ILE A 56 -1.67 13.06 7.51
C ILE A 56 -2.68 12.00 7.06
N TRP A 57 -2.47 10.73 7.47
CA TRP A 57 -3.42 9.66 7.20
C TRP A 57 -4.84 9.98 7.66
N GLU A 58 -5.79 9.83 6.79
CA GLU A 58 -7.21 9.91 7.06
C GLU A 58 -8.01 8.89 6.23
N VAL A 59 -9.20 8.56 6.67
CA VAL A 59 -10.12 7.69 5.94
C VAL A 59 -11.20 8.53 5.26
N GLY A 60 -11.43 8.32 3.98
CA GLY A 60 -12.42 9.08 3.22
C GLY A 60 -12.61 8.60 1.80
N VAL A 61 -13.58 9.23 1.14
CA VAL A 61 -13.75 9.09 -0.32
C VAL A 61 -12.67 9.91 -0.99
N PRO A 62 -11.79 9.31 -1.80
CA PRO A 62 -10.69 10.03 -2.42
C PRO A 62 -11.17 11.17 -3.34
N ASN A 63 -10.66 12.37 -3.12
CA ASN A 63 -10.89 13.49 -4.05
C ASN A 63 -9.99 13.40 -5.29
N GLY A 64 -8.85 12.74 -5.14
CA GLY A 64 -7.83 12.67 -6.17
C GLY A 64 -7.01 13.95 -6.33
N SER A 65 -5.74 13.81 -6.64
CA SER A 65 -4.86 14.95 -6.92
C SER A 65 -3.96 14.70 -8.11
N SER A 66 -3.54 15.79 -8.76
CA SER A 66 -2.66 15.76 -9.92
C SER A 66 -1.54 16.79 -9.78
N GLU A 67 -0.33 16.43 -10.21
CA GLU A 67 0.79 17.38 -10.31
C GLU A 67 0.45 18.61 -11.16
N GLN A 68 -0.46 18.49 -12.09
CA GLN A 68 -0.91 19.63 -12.93
C GLN A 68 -2.01 20.47 -12.28
N GLY A 69 -2.54 20.03 -11.14
CA GLY A 69 -3.69 20.63 -10.47
C GLY A 69 -5.01 20.40 -11.23
N GLY A 70 -6.12 20.77 -10.58
CA GLY A 70 -7.47 20.65 -11.15
C GLY A 70 -8.15 19.32 -10.82
N VAL A 71 -9.39 19.19 -11.26
CA VAL A 71 -10.21 18.00 -11.02
C VAL A 71 -9.72 16.85 -11.88
N ILE A 72 -9.49 15.70 -11.24
CA ILE A 72 -9.14 14.45 -11.92
C ILE A 72 -10.44 13.73 -12.26
N ASN A 73 -10.58 13.34 -13.51
CA ASN A 73 -11.67 12.51 -14.01
C ASN A 73 -11.17 11.34 -14.88
N GLU A 74 -9.86 11.25 -15.07
CA GLU A 74 -9.17 10.14 -15.72
C GLU A 74 -7.80 10.01 -15.07
N LEU A 75 -7.36 8.77 -14.83
CA LEU A 75 -6.03 8.49 -14.29
C LEU A 75 -4.98 8.61 -15.39
N ASP A 76 -3.94 9.37 -15.14
CA ASP A 76 -2.85 9.60 -16.08
C ASP A 76 -1.47 9.59 -15.38
N ALA A 77 -0.42 9.90 -16.12
CA ALA A 77 0.96 9.92 -15.60
C ALA A 77 1.22 11.08 -14.59
N TYR A 78 0.31 12.01 -14.45
CA TYR A 78 0.40 13.14 -13.53
C TYR A 78 -0.49 12.96 -12.31
N THR A 79 -1.25 11.87 -12.23
CA THR A 79 -2.08 11.55 -11.07
C THR A 79 -1.19 11.23 -9.88
N VAL A 80 -1.30 12.02 -8.84
CA VAL A 80 -0.59 11.81 -7.56
C VAL A 80 -1.41 10.88 -6.67
N GLN A 81 -2.64 11.26 -6.38
CA GLN A 81 -3.58 10.46 -5.60
C GLN A 81 -4.77 10.08 -6.49
N THR A 82 -5.20 8.83 -6.44
CA THR A 82 -6.39 8.37 -7.15
C THR A 82 -7.65 9.06 -6.63
N TYR A 83 -8.67 9.13 -7.47
CA TYR A 83 -10.02 9.59 -7.09
C TYR A 83 -10.99 8.43 -6.87
N GLU A 84 -10.51 7.20 -6.97
CA GLU A 84 -11.31 5.98 -6.81
C GLU A 84 -10.69 5.08 -5.74
N ASP A 85 -11.52 4.49 -4.91
CA ASP A 85 -11.16 3.35 -4.09
C ASP A 85 -10.88 2.11 -4.96
N HIS A 86 -10.21 1.13 -4.39
CA HIS A 86 -9.97 -0.16 -5.05
C HIS A 86 -11.07 -1.18 -4.76
N THR A 87 -11.75 -1.08 -3.63
CA THR A 87 -12.70 -2.08 -3.15
C THR A 87 -13.95 -2.11 -4.03
N PRO A 88 -14.33 -3.25 -4.63
CA PRO A 88 -15.58 -3.34 -5.38
C PRO A 88 -16.78 -2.97 -4.49
N ASP A 89 -17.63 -2.09 -5.00
CA ASP A 89 -18.81 -1.56 -4.28
C ASP A 89 -18.45 -0.68 -3.04
N GLY A 90 -17.17 -0.35 -2.82
CA GLY A 90 -16.68 0.60 -1.83
C GLY A 90 -16.54 2.02 -2.41
N GLU A 91 -16.33 2.99 -1.52
CA GLU A 91 -16.07 4.39 -1.87
C GLU A 91 -14.91 4.97 -1.07
N ARG A 92 -14.50 4.32 0.04
CA ARG A 92 -13.57 4.87 1.02
C ARG A 92 -12.28 4.06 1.10
N CYS A 93 -11.19 4.76 1.33
CA CYS A 93 -9.90 4.15 1.66
C CYS A 93 -9.14 5.04 2.66
N PHE A 94 -8.02 4.55 3.20
CA PHE A 94 -7.05 5.42 3.87
C PHE A 94 -6.20 6.14 2.84
N LEU A 95 -5.95 7.43 3.06
CA LEU A 95 -5.18 8.29 2.17
C LEU A 95 -4.41 9.34 2.98
N THR A 96 -3.31 9.82 2.44
CA THR A 96 -2.49 10.86 3.07
C THR A 96 -2.96 12.23 2.61
N GLY A 97 -3.85 12.84 3.41
CA GLY A 97 -4.57 14.07 3.05
C GLY A 97 -5.67 13.82 2.03
N ASN A 98 -6.72 14.60 2.07
CA ASN A 98 -7.87 14.50 1.16
C ASN A 98 -8.54 15.87 1.01
N GLU A 99 -7.75 16.87 0.69
CA GLU A 99 -8.24 18.23 0.60
C GLU A 99 -9.20 18.45 -0.57
N ASP A 100 -10.07 19.46 -0.44
CA ASP A 100 -10.99 19.83 -1.50
C ASP A 100 -10.21 20.35 -2.72
N ILE A 101 -10.36 19.66 -3.86
CA ILE A 101 -9.67 19.87 -5.12
C ILE A 101 -9.95 21.22 -5.81
N SER A 102 -10.61 22.16 -5.18
CA SER A 102 -10.89 23.46 -5.78
C SER A 102 -10.18 24.60 -5.06
N PRO A 103 -9.09 25.09 -5.57
CA PRO A 103 -8.17 24.61 -6.61
C PRO A 103 -7.01 23.82 -6.01
N SER A 104 -6.90 22.53 -6.26
CA SER A 104 -5.79 21.76 -5.76
C SER A 104 -4.46 22.31 -6.28
N SER A 105 -3.57 22.62 -5.36
CA SER A 105 -2.19 22.90 -5.70
C SER A 105 -1.45 21.57 -5.78
N PRO A 106 -0.54 21.39 -6.74
CA PRO A 106 0.36 20.23 -6.72
C PRO A 106 1.06 20.09 -5.36
N GLY A 107 1.07 18.88 -4.79
CA GLY A 107 1.68 18.63 -3.49
C GLY A 107 0.81 18.96 -2.28
N GLN A 108 -0.48 19.16 -2.44
CA GLN A 108 -1.39 19.55 -1.36
C GLN A 108 -1.65 18.39 -0.39
N ASP A 109 -1.61 17.15 -0.87
CA ASP A 109 -1.80 15.94 -0.08
C ASP A 109 -0.48 15.15 0.11
N ASP A 110 0.65 15.82 -0.08
CA ASP A 110 1.98 15.25 0.10
C ASP A 110 2.37 15.20 1.58
N VAL A 111 3.06 14.15 1.99
CA VAL A 111 3.51 14.00 3.39
C VAL A 111 4.72 14.89 3.64
N ASP A 112 4.53 16.02 4.29
CA ASP A 112 5.57 17.00 4.54
C ASP A 112 5.84 17.23 6.04
N GLY A 113 7.09 17.58 6.34
CA GLY A 113 7.52 18.07 7.67
C GLY A 113 7.63 17.00 8.75
N GLY A 114 7.47 15.72 8.40
CA GLY A 114 7.56 14.62 9.35
C GLY A 114 7.11 13.30 8.74
N SER A 115 6.60 12.41 9.58
CA SER A 115 6.03 11.13 9.19
C SER A 115 4.59 10.99 9.67
N THR A 116 3.80 10.22 8.97
CA THR A 116 2.46 9.80 9.38
C THR A 116 2.40 8.28 9.40
N ILE A 117 1.89 7.70 10.48
CA ILE A 117 1.85 6.25 10.71
C ILE A 117 0.41 5.87 10.99
N LEU A 118 -0.07 4.87 10.27
CA LEU A 118 -1.37 4.27 10.44
C LEU A 118 -1.19 2.90 11.12
N TYR A 119 -1.86 2.71 12.25
CA TYR A 119 -1.87 1.46 12.99
C TYR A 119 -3.21 0.76 12.87
N THR A 120 -3.17 -0.54 12.66
CA THR A 120 -4.36 -1.39 12.73
C THR A 120 -4.80 -1.61 14.17
N ASP A 121 -5.97 -2.22 14.38
CA ASP A 121 -6.29 -2.88 15.63
C ASP A 121 -5.30 -4.04 15.91
N ILE A 122 -5.33 -4.56 17.12
CA ILE A 122 -4.55 -5.75 17.51
C ILE A 122 -5.35 -6.99 17.17
N TYR A 123 -4.72 -7.93 16.48
CA TYR A 123 -5.34 -9.18 16.03
C TYR A 123 -4.74 -10.38 16.74
N ASP A 124 -5.59 -11.31 17.16
CA ASP A 124 -5.19 -12.62 17.66
C ASP A 124 -5.18 -13.63 16.50
N ILE A 125 -3.97 -14.03 16.11
CA ILE A 125 -3.76 -15.11 15.14
C ILE A 125 -2.93 -16.26 15.72
N SER A 126 -2.88 -16.38 17.05
CA SER A 126 -2.08 -17.39 17.75
C SER A 126 -2.45 -18.85 17.44
N GLU A 127 -3.69 -19.09 17.05
CA GLU A 127 -4.19 -20.44 16.72
C GLU A 127 -3.91 -20.85 15.26
N TYR A 128 -3.35 -19.96 14.43
CA TYR A 128 -3.05 -20.26 13.03
C TYR A 128 -1.58 -20.66 12.84
N ASN A 129 -1.31 -21.45 11.81
CA ASN A 129 0.06 -21.82 11.43
C ASN A 129 0.57 -21.04 10.22
N GLU A 130 -0.33 -20.59 9.36
CA GLU A 130 -0.04 -19.82 8.18
C GLU A 130 -1.12 -18.76 8.01
N VAL A 131 -0.74 -17.50 7.87
CA VAL A 131 -1.64 -16.38 7.59
C VAL A 131 -1.06 -15.59 6.42
N LEU A 132 -1.92 -15.32 5.45
CA LEU A 132 -1.59 -14.47 4.31
C LEU A 132 -2.19 -13.09 4.55
N LEU A 133 -1.33 -12.08 4.70
CA LEU A 133 -1.73 -10.68 4.63
C LEU A 133 -1.83 -10.27 3.16
N THR A 134 -2.93 -9.62 2.80
CA THR A 134 -3.08 -8.96 1.50
C THR A 134 -3.58 -7.55 1.69
N TYR A 135 -3.08 -6.61 0.92
CA TYR A 135 -3.60 -5.25 0.85
C TYR A 135 -3.36 -4.66 -0.52
N TRP A 136 -4.13 -3.64 -0.86
CA TRP A 136 -3.92 -2.82 -2.04
C TRP A 136 -3.36 -1.48 -1.65
N ARG A 137 -2.42 -0.95 -2.43
CA ARG A 137 -1.89 0.39 -2.25
C ARG A 137 -1.74 1.13 -3.56
N TRP A 138 -1.95 2.41 -3.49
CA TRP A 138 -1.53 3.41 -4.46
C TRP A 138 -0.40 4.22 -3.82
N TYR A 139 0.75 4.32 -4.48
CA TYR A 139 1.89 5.04 -3.91
C TYR A 139 2.63 5.82 -4.98
N THR A 140 2.53 7.14 -4.92
CA THR A 140 3.20 8.08 -5.81
C THR A 140 4.33 8.78 -5.08
N ASN A 141 5.54 8.77 -5.67
CA ASN A 141 6.75 9.34 -5.11
C ASN A 141 7.73 9.79 -6.21
N ASN A 142 7.25 10.04 -7.43
CA ASN A 142 8.08 10.42 -8.57
C ASN A 142 7.72 11.80 -9.13
N LEU A 143 6.81 12.50 -8.48
CA LEU A 143 6.30 13.82 -8.84
C LEU A 143 6.68 14.85 -7.78
N GLY A 144 6.37 16.13 -8.01
CA GLY A 144 6.63 17.20 -7.06
C GLY A 144 8.07 17.72 -7.07
N ASN A 145 8.46 18.40 -5.99
CA ASN A 145 9.74 19.11 -5.88
C ASN A 145 10.90 18.24 -5.39
N SER A 146 10.60 17.12 -4.73
CA SER A 146 11.59 16.23 -4.12
C SER A 146 11.30 14.76 -4.42
N PRO A 147 11.23 14.36 -5.70
CA PRO A 147 10.82 13.02 -6.09
C PRO A 147 11.78 11.96 -5.53
N GLY A 148 11.21 10.84 -5.06
CA GLY A 148 11.96 9.69 -4.58
C GLY A 148 12.50 9.82 -3.15
N THR A 149 12.09 10.83 -2.39
CA THR A 149 12.60 11.07 -1.03
C THR A 149 11.77 10.41 0.06
N ASP A 150 10.50 10.16 -0.18
CA ASP A 150 9.61 9.52 0.78
C ASP A 150 9.74 8.01 0.73
N ILE A 151 9.35 7.38 1.82
CA ILE A 151 9.43 5.93 1.95
C ILE A 151 8.05 5.41 2.35
N TRP A 152 7.55 4.50 1.53
CA TRP A 152 6.45 3.62 1.90
C TRP A 152 7.00 2.47 2.72
N ASN A 153 6.56 2.36 3.96
CA ASN A 153 6.95 1.26 4.84
C ASN A 153 5.73 0.58 5.45
N VAL A 154 5.67 -0.73 5.37
CA VAL A 154 4.69 -1.56 6.06
C VAL A 154 5.42 -2.52 6.97
N GLN A 155 5.04 -2.53 8.22
CA GLN A 155 5.67 -3.33 9.25
C GLN A 155 4.64 -4.20 9.96
N VAL A 156 5.10 -5.25 10.59
CA VAL A 156 4.31 -6.11 11.49
C VAL A 156 5.01 -6.25 12.82
N SER A 157 4.23 -6.24 13.90
CA SER A 157 4.69 -6.55 15.26
C SER A 157 3.87 -7.71 15.83
N ASN A 158 4.51 -8.52 16.67
CA ASN A 158 3.87 -9.60 17.43
C ASN A 158 3.75 -9.28 18.94
N GLY A 159 3.79 -8.00 19.30
CA GLY A 159 3.66 -7.52 20.68
C GLY A 159 4.96 -7.47 21.47
N ASN A 160 6.10 -7.87 20.89
CA ASN A 160 7.41 -7.85 21.55
C ASN A 160 8.15 -6.51 21.45
N ASN A 161 7.46 -5.44 21.04
CA ASN A 161 8.01 -4.10 20.74
C ASN A 161 8.99 -4.04 19.56
N ASP A 162 9.16 -5.11 18.81
CA ASP A 162 9.96 -5.15 17.59
C ASP A 162 9.01 -5.08 16.38
N TRP A 163 9.34 -4.21 15.44
CA TRP A 163 8.64 -4.09 14.15
C TRP A 163 9.50 -4.69 13.05
N VAL A 164 8.91 -5.55 12.24
CA VAL A 164 9.57 -6.23 11.13
C VAL A 164 9.03 -5.69 9.81
N ASP A 165 9.91 -5.27 8.93
CA ASP A 165 9.53 -4.77 7.61
C ASP A 165 8.93 -5.88 6.75
N LEU A 166 7.70 -5.68 6.29
CA LEU A 166 7.07 -6.44 5.22
C LEU A 166 7.36 -5.80 3.87
N GLU A 167 7.19 -4.48 3.78
CA GLU A 167 7.52 -3.70 2.62
C GLU A 167 8.28 -2.44 3.03
N ASN A 168 9.35 -2.11 2.29
CA ASN A 168 10.09 -0.87 2.46
C ASN A 168 10.56 -0.43 1.07
N THR A 169 9.98 0.64 0.53
CA THR A 169 10.24 1.07 -0.84
C THR A 169 10.09 2.58 -1.02
N ASN A 170 10.86 3.13 -1.95
CA ASN A 170 10.64 4.48 -2.48
C ASN A 170 10.24 4.46 -3.97
N VAL A 171 9.90 3.29 -4.50
CA VAL A 171 9.52 3.13 -5.91
C VAL A 171 8.06 3.49 -6.11
N SER A 172 7.84 4.56 -6.86
CA SER A 172 6.52 5.05 -7.23
C SER A 172 5.76 4.09 -8.14
N GLN A 173 4.47 3.94 -7.90
CA GLN A 173 3.56 3.16 -8.72
C GLN A 173 2.19 3.85 -8.75
N ASN A 174 1.95 4.64 -9.80
CA ASN A 174 0.72 5.43 -9.99
C ASN A 174 -0.43 4.53 -10.47
N THR A 175 -0.69 3.48 -9.72
CA THR A 175 -1.79 2.54 -9.91
C THR A 175 -1.99 1.71 -8.64
N TRP A 176 -3.16 1.14 -8.47
CA TRP A 176 -3.40 0.18 -7.40
C TRP A 176 -2.58 -1.09 -7.62
N ILE A 177 -1.82 -1.47 -6.60
CA ILE A 177 -0.97 -2.67 -6.59
C ILE A 177 -1.34 -3.54 -5.40
N GLU A 178 -1.64 -4.80 -5.67
CA GLU A 178 -1.80 -5.80 -4.63
C GLU A 178 -0.46 -6.22 -4.03
N LYS A 179 -0.41 -6.31 -2.72
CA LYS A 179 0.70 -6.88 -1.96
C LYS A 179 0.23 -8.09 -1.17
N GLN A 180 1.09 -9.09 -1.10
CA GLN A 180 0.80 -10.35 -0.42
C GLN A 180 2.03 -10.80 0.37
N PHE A 181 1.85 -11.11 1.65
CA PHE A 181 2.92 -11.57 2.54
C PHE A 181 2.46 -12.78 3.33
N LEU A 182 3.21 -13.87 3.28
CA LEU A 182 3.03 -14.99 4.18
C LEU A 182 3.66 -14.63 5.52
N LEU A 183 2.85 -14.32 6.52
CA LEU A 183 3.34 -13.73 7.78
C LEU A 183 4.27 -14.65 8.56
N SER A 184 4.12 -15.97 8.42
CA SER A 184 5.03 -16.96 9.04
C SER A 184 6.48 -16.87 8.55
N ASP A 185 6.74 -16.19 7.42
CA ASP A 185 8.11 -15.94 6.93
C ASP A 185 8.79 -14.79 7.71
N PHE A 186 8.03 -14.00 8.48
CA PHE A 186 8.49 -12.78 9.12
C PHE A 186 8.45 -12.82 10.64
N ILE A 187 7.39 -13.38 11.23
CA ILE A 187 7.15 -13.37 12.68
C ILE A 187 6.53 -14.67 13.20
N ASP A 188 6.72 -14.93 14.49
CA ASP A 188 5.93 -15.91 15.22
C ASP A 188 4.55 -15.33 15.56
N PHE A 189 3.50 -16.15 15.46
CA PHE A 189 2.13 -15.72 15.69
C PHE A 189 1.78 -15.67 17.18
N THR A 190 1.10 -14.60 17.55
CA THR A 190 0.64 -14.32 18.91
C THR A 190 -0.78 -13.77 18.90
N ASP A 191 -1.31 -13.47 20.08
CA ASP A 191 -2.55 -12.71 20.28
C ASP A 191 -2.36 -11.18 20.21
N GLN A 192 -1.18 -10.70 19.76
CA GLN A 192 -0.80 -9.29 19.77
C GLN A 192 -0.24 -8.84 18.41
N ILE A 193 -0.80 -9.32 17.30
CA ILE A 193 -0.34 -8.91 15.97
C ILE A 193 -0.91 -7.54 15.63
N GLN A 194 -0.05 -6.66 15.16
CA GLN A 194 -0.42 -5.31 14.71
C GLN A 194 0.41 -4.93 13.48
N PHE A 195 -0.19 -4.19 12.60
CA PHE A 195 0.44 -3.61 11.43
C PHE A 195 0.48 -2.10 11.52
#